data_f9d3321bd2d7071aea9ff73192043791
#
_entry.id   f9d3321bd2d7071aea9ff73192043791
#
_cell.length_a   1.000
_cell.length_b   1.000
_cell.length_c   1.000
_cell.angle_alpha   90.00
_cell.angle_beta   90.00
_cell.angle_gamma   90.00
#
_symmetry.space_group_name_H-M   'P 1'
#
loop_
_entity.id
_entity.type
_entity.pdbx_description
1 polymer ?
#
loop_
_entity_poly.entity_id
_entity_poly.type
_entity_poly.pdbx_seq_one_letter_code
_entity_poly.pdbx_strand_id
1 'polypeptide(L)'
;MADFPTETHRFASFDGVELAWTEMGEGRPLVLIHGYFSTAEVNWIKYGHAAKLAARGFRVIMPDLRAHGLSARPHDPAAYPPDVLMRDGFALVEHLGLADYDLGGYSLGARTVLRMLVHGARPRRVVLCGMGLGGLTDTRGRGAYFRRVLTNLGSFERGSSEWLTEAFLKTTRGDPEALLLILQTFVDTPEAEIAATDLPALVVAGAEDFDNGSAQELADLLPNGRFVEIPGNHMSAVTRPELGDAIAEFLAA
;
A
#
# COMPACT_ATOMS: atom_id res chain seq x y z
N MET A 1 -25.58 -6.31 -3.77
CA MET A 1 -24.47 -6.21 -2.81
C MET A 1 -24.96 -5.35 -1.68
N ALA A 2 -24.65 -5.68 -0.41
CA ALA A 2 -24.95 -4.78 0.70
C ALA A 2 -24.22 -3.46 0.46
N ASP A 3 -24.94 -2.36 0.65
CA ASP A 3 -24.37 -1.01 0.54
C ASP A 3 -23.73 -0.70 1.90
N PHE A 4 -22.39 -0.65 1.91
CA PHE A 4 -21.62 -0.27 3.10
C PHE A 4 -21.25 1.20 2.96
N PRO A 5 -21.77 2.09 3.83
CA PRO A 5 -21.35 3.48 3.80
C PRO A 5 -19.86 3.61 4.13
N THR A 6 -19.23 4.62 3.56
CA THR A 6 -17.85 5.01 3.88
C THR A 6 -17.87 6.21 4.82
N GLU A 7 -17.00 6.18 5.82
CA GLU A 7 -16.75 7.33 6.69
C GLU A 7 -15.30 7.77 6.58
N THR A 8 -15.06 9.06 6.40
CA THR A 8 -13.72 9.64 6.30
C THR A 8 -13.40 10.44 7.55
N HIS A 9 -12.24 10.17 8.12
CA HIS A 9 -11.75 10.76 9.37
C HIS A 9 -10.37 11.38 9.16
N ARG A 10 -9.90 12.13 10.17
CA ARG A 10 -8.56 12.73 10.18
C ARG A 10 -7.91 12.56 11.54
N PHE A 11 -6.57 12.50 11.54
CA PHE A 11 -5.75 12.45 12.75
C PHE A 11 -4.42 13.17 12.52
N ALA A 12 -3.82 13.62 13.61
CA ALA A 12 -2.45 14.12 13.57
C ALA A 12 -1.48 12.94 13.69
N SER A 13 -0.54 12.84 12.72
CA SER A 13 0.53 11.85 12.79
C SER A 13 1.56 12.20 13.87
N PHE A 14 2.59 11.38 14.02
CA PHE A 14 3.65 11.50 15.04
C PHE A 14 4.35 12.87 15.06
N ASP A 15 4.32 13.63 13.97
CA ASP A 15 4.94 14.94 13.77
C ASP A 15 3.91 16.09 13.63
N GLY A 16 2.63 15.79 13.85
CA GLY A 16 1.53 16.75 13.77
C GLY A 16 0.98 16.94 12.35
N VAL A 17 1.52 16.29 11.33
CA VAL A 17 0.96 16.32 9.97
C VAL A 17 -0.41 15.65 9.96
N GLU A 18 -1.43 16.35 9.44
CA GLU A 18 -2.80 15.83 9.36
C GLU A 18 -2.93 14.79 8.26
N LEU A 19 -3.32 13.58 8.61
CA LEU A 19 -3.59 12.49 7.70
C LEU A 19 -5.05 12.06 7.74
N ALA A 20 -5.54 11.49 6.63
CA ALA A 20 -6.91 11.02 6.50
C ALA A 20 -6.94 9.49 6.38
N TRP A 21 -8.03 8.90 6.86
CA TRP A 21 -8.40 7.53 6.54
C TRP A 21 -9.89 7.42 6.24
N THR A 22 -10.24 6.46 5.42
CA THR A 22 -11.64 6.09 5.15
C THR A 22 -11.88 4.70 5.71
N GLU A 23 -13.03 4.48 6.33
CA GLU A 23 -13.39 3.15 6.81
C GLU A 23 -14.71 2.67 6.23
N MET A 24 -14.88 1.35 6.20
CA MET A 24 -16.06 0.67 5.69
C MET A 24 -16.29 -0.63 6.48
N GLY A 25 -17.55 -0.88 6.84
CA GLY A 25 -17.95 -2.10 7.56
C GLY A 25 -17.65 -2.05 9.05
N GLU A 26 -17.92 -3.15 9.72
CA GLU A 26 -17.78 -3.33 11.16
C GLU A 26 -17.13 -4.69 11.45
N GLY A 27 -16.60 -4.87 12.67
CA GLY A 27 -16.00 -6.13 13.14
C GLY A 27 -14.49 -6.07 13.27
N ARG A 28 -13.78 -7.13 12.85
CA ARG A 28 -12.33 -7.22 13.02
C ARG A 28 -11.58 -6.17 12.20
N PRO A 29 -10.72 -5.34 12.83
CA PRO A 29 -9.98 -4.32 12.13
C PRO A 29 -9.03 -4.91 11.08
N LEU A 30 -9.07 -4.34 9.88
CA LEU A 30 -8.17 -4.63 8.78
C LEU A 30 -7.66 -3.31 8.21
N VAL A 31 -6.38 -3.01 8.40
CA VAL A 31 -5.74 -1.83 7.81
C VAL A 31 -5.21 -2.18 6.42
N LEU A 32 -5.65 -1.43 5.39
CA LEU A 32 -5.22 -1.62 4.00
C LEU A 32 -4.60 -0.35 3.43
N ILE A 33 -3.30 -0.39 3.15
CA ILE A 33 -2.49 0.74 2.67
C ILE A 33 -2.37 0.69 1.15
N HIS A 34 -2.66 1.80 0.47
CA HIS A 34 -2.64 1.90 -0.99
C HIS A 34 -1.24 2.09 -1.59
N GLY A 35 -1.14 1.98 -2.93
CA GLY A 35 0.10 2.15 -3.70
C GLY A 35 0.48 3.61 -4.00
N TYR A 36 1.67 3.80 -4.57
CA TYR A 36 2.16 5.10 -5.00
C TYR A 36 1.28 5.70 -6.11
N PHE A 37 1.05 7.01 -6.07
CA PHE A 37 0.10 7.75 -6.92
C PHE A 37 -1.37 7.34 -6.75
N SER A 38 -1.68 6.37 -5.90
CA SER A 38 -3.04 5.90 -5.66
C SER A 38 -3.69 6.62 -4.46
N THR A 39 -4.83 6.14 -4.04
CA THR A 39 -5.59 6.58 -2.86
C THR A 39 -6.35 5.39 -2.28
N ALA A 40 -6.89 5.51 -1.08
CA ALA A 40 -7.81 4.55 -0.48
C ALA A 40 -8.99 4.24 -1.42
N GLU A 41 -9.58 5.29 -2.00
CA GLU A 41 -10.68 5.17 -2.96
C GLU A 41 -10.30 4.32 -4.17
N VAL A 42 -9.17 4.64 -4.83
CA VAL A 42 -8.77 3.98 -6.09
C VAL A 42 -8.30 2.55 -5.86
N ASN A 43 -7.59 2.28 -4.75
CA ASN A 43 -7.05 0.95 -4.51
C ASN A 43 -8.09 -0.03 -3.96
N TRP A 44 -8.96 0.44 -3.05
CA TRP A 44 -9.74 -0.48 -2.22
C TRP A 44 -11.24 -0.36 -2.39
N ILE A 45 -11.76 0.87 -2.63
CA ILE A 45 -13.20 1.13 -2.66
C ILE A 45 -13.77 0.96 -4.05
N LYS A 46 -13.20 1.65 -5.02
CA LYS A 46 -13.71 1.76 -6.40
C LYS A 46 -13.99 0.41 -7.07
N TYR A 47 -13.17 -0.59 -6.83
CA TYR A 47 -13.29 -1.93 -7.43
C TYR A 47 -13.95 -2.95 -6.51
N GLY A 48 -14.51 -2.50 -5.38
CA GLY A 48 -15.33 -3.30 -4.47
C GLY A 48 -14.57 -4.21 -3.52
N HIS A 49 -13.24 -4.08 -3.40
CA HIS A 49 -12.46 -4.89 -2.47
C HIS A 49 -12.87 -4.64 -1.02
N ALA A 50 -12.95 -3.36 -0.61
CA ALA A 50 -13.39 -3.00 0.73
C ALA A 50 -14.80 -3.51 1.05
N ALA A 51 -15.76 -3.36 0.13
CA ALA A 51 -17.12 -3.85 0.31
C ALA A 51 -17.17 -5.38 0.46
N LYS A 52 -16.35 -6.11 -0.30
CA LYS A 52 -16.23 -7.57 -0.19
C LYS A 52 -15.71 -8.00 1.19
N LEU A 53 -14.69 -7.30 1.71
CA LEU A 53 -14.10 -7.56 3.02
C LEU A 53 -15.06 -7.16 4.15
N ALA A 54 -15.74 -6.01 4.03
CA ALA A 54 -16.77 -5.59 4.97
C ALA A 54 -17.91 -6.62 5.07
N ALA A 55 -18.34 -7.19 3.94
CA ALA A 55 -19.33 -8.28 3.91
C ALA A 55 -18.86 -9.58 4.60
N ARG A 56 -17.56 -9.72 4.87
CA ARG A 56 -16.95 -10.83 5.61
C ARG A 56 -16.70 -10.52 7.08
N GLY A 57 -17.22 -9.39 7.60
CA GLY A 57 -17.11 -9.00 9.00
C GLY A 57 -15.81 -8.29 9.35
N PHE A 58 -15.23 -7.56 8.40
CA PHE A 58 -14.09 -6.69 8.67
C PHE A 58 -14.51 -5.21 8.75
N ARG A 59 -13.96 -4.50 9.72
CA ARG A 59 -13.85 -3.04 9.69
C ARG A 59 -12.62 -2.71 8.87
N VAL A 60 -12.81 -2.33 7.61
CA VAL A 60 -11.73 -2.03 6.67
C VAL A 60 -11.30 -0.59 6.84
N ILE A 61 -10.09 -0.37 7.30
CA ILE A 61 -9.48 0.93 7.60
C ILE A 61 -8.47 1.24 6.50
N MET A 62 -8.71 2.27 5.71
CA MET A 62 -7.96 2.59 4.51
C MET A 62 -7.38 4.00 4.61
N PRO A 63 -6.14 4.15 5.12
CA PRO A 63 -5.50 5.45 5.14
C PRO A 63 -5.14 5.92 3.73
N ASP A 64 -5.25 7.24 3.50
CA ASP A 64 -4.50 7.91 2.46
C ASP A 64 -3.10 8.22 3.00
N LEU A 65 -2.07 7.72 2.32
CA LEU A 65 -0.69 7.98 2.69
C LEU A 65 -0.37 9.47 2.66
N ARG A 66 0.61 9.93 3.45
CA ARG A 66 1.15 11.29 3.34
C ARG A 66 1.46 11.63 1.88
N ALA A 67 1.18 12.83 1.43
CA ALA A 67 1.26 13.32 0.06
C ALA A 67 0.23 12.73 -0.92
N HIS A 68 -0.71 11.89 -0.47
CA HIS A 68 -1.72 11.28 -1.31
C HIS A 68 -3.15 11.60 -0.84
N GLY A 69 -4.10 11.46 -1.75
CA GLY A 69 -5.54 11.50 -1.46
C GLY A 69 -5.98 12.71 -0.65
N LEU A 70 -6.63 12.47 0.46
CA LEU A 70 -7.15 13.48 1.39
C LEU A 70 -6.16 13.86 2.51
N SER A 71 -5.01 13.17 2.61
CA SER A 71 -3.95 13.48 3.55
C SER A 71 -3.17 14.73 3.15
N ALA A 72 -2.56 15.41 4.13
CA ALA A 72 -1.74 16.59 3.88
C ALA A 72 -0.54 16.28 2.98
N ARG A 73 -0.12 17.30 2.23
CA ARG A 73 0.96 17.27 1.23
C ARG A 73 1.96 18.39 1.51
N PRO A 74 2.66 18.37 2.65
CA PRO A 74 3.63 19.42 2.96
C PRO A 74 4.74 19.43 1.90
N HIS A 75 5.23 20.62 1.55
CA HIS A 75 6.38 20.80 0.65
C HIS A 75 7.69 21.03 1.42
N ASP A 76 7.63 21.02 2.75
CA ASP A 76 8.83 21.08 3.58
C ASP A 76 9.51 19.69 3.64
N PRO A 77 10.78 19.57 3.18
CA PRO A 77 11.52 18.29 3.28
C PRO A 77 11.63 17.73 4.70
N ALA A 78 11.56 18.58 5.72
CA ALA A 78 11.60 18.13 7.13
C ALA A 78 10.39 17.26 7.51
N ALA A 79 9.27 17.38 6.78
CA ALA A 79 8.09 16.53 6.94
C ALA A 79 8.25 15.12 6.33
N TYR A 80 9.41 14.80 5.75
CA TYR A 80 9.67 13.56 5.04
C TYR A 80 10.95 12.85 5.52
N PRO A 81 11.07 12.51 6.81
CA PRO A 81 12.20 11.73 7.29
C PRO A 81 12.19 10.30 6.69
N PRO A 82 13.32 9.59 6.73
CA PRO A 82 13.37 8.17 6.34
C PRO A 82 12.25 7.36 7.03
N ASP A 83 11.67 6.41 6.30
CA ASP A 83 10.56 5.56 6.78
C ASP A 83 9.30 6.32 7.27
N VAL A 84 9.07 7.54 6.80
CA VAL A 84 7.94 8.38 7.26
C VAL A 84 6.59 7.65 7.13
N LEU A 85 6.37 6.91 6.06
CA LEU A 85 5.09 6.19 5.83
C LEU A 85 4.89 5.06 6.84
N MET A 86 5.95 4.38 7.23
CA MET A 86 5.92 3.39 8.31
C MET A 86 5.56 4.05 9.64
N ARG A 87 6.15 5.20 9.95
CA ARG A 87 5.86 5.97 11.17
C ARG A 87 4.42 6.48 11.18
N ASP A 88 3.90 6.93 10.03
CA ASP A 88 2.49 7.31 9.85
C ASP A 88 1.56 6.11 10.09
N GLY A 89 1.94 4.92 9.60
CA GLY A 89 1.20 3.68 9.84
C GLY A 89 1.12 3.32 11.33
N PHE A 90 2.22 3.44 12.07
CA PHE A 90 2.22 3.25 13.52
C PHE A 90 1.35 4.28 14.23
N ALA A 91 1.44 5.56 13.84
CA ALA A 91 0.63 6.62 14.42
C ALA A 91 -0.89 6.37 14.23
N LEU A 92 -1.30 5.83 13.07
CA LEU A 92 -2.68 5.44 12.84
C LEU A 92 -3.10 4.27 13.74
N VAL A 93 -2.29 3.21 13.83
CA VAL A 93 -2.57 2.05 14.69
C VAL A 93 -2.70 2.46 16.15
N GLU A 94 -1.83 3.35 16.63
CA GLU A 94 -1.87 3.92 17.99
C GLU A 94 -3.10 4.80 18.19
N HIS A 95 -3.38 5.72 17.25
CA HIS A 95 -4.54 6.62 17.30
C HIS A 95 -5.87 5.86 17.43
N LEU A 96 -5.98 4.73 16.72
CA LEU A 96 -7.17 3.88 16.75
C LEU A 96 -7.16 2.84 17.89
N GLY A 97 -6.10 2.75 18.67
CA GLY A 97 -5.96 1.79 19.76
C GLY A 97 -6.01 0.33 19.28
N LEU A 98 -5.49 0.02 18.08
CA LEU A 98 -5.58 -1.31 17.50
C LEU A 98 -4.56 -2.26 18.14
N ALA A 99 -5.03 -3.22 18.92
CA ALA A 99 -4.20 -4.28 19.50
C ALA A 99 -4.34 -5.62 18.76
N ASP A 100 -5.53 -5.92 18.24
CA ASP A 100 -5.85 -7.13 17.48
C ASP A 100 -6.41 -6.75 16.12
N TYR A 101 -5.55 -6.77 15.08
CA TYR A 101 -5.88 -6.33 13.73
C TYR A 101 -5.13 -7.14 12.67
N ASP A 102 -5.62 -7.09 11.44
CA ASP A 102 -4.90 -7.55 10.25
C ASP A 102 -4.33 -6.34 9.49
N LEU A 103 -3.23 -6.54 8.76
CA LEU A 103 -2.51 -5.46 8.08
C LEU A 103 -2.18 -5.87 6.65
N GLY A 104 -2.49 -5.00 5.69
CA GLY A 104 -2.16 -5.26 4.30
C GLY A 104 -1.89 -4.00 3.50
N GLY A 105 -1.36 -4.20 2.30
CA GLY A 105 -1.10 -3.09 1.40
C GLY A 105 -0.81 -3.53 -0.03
N TYR A 106 -0.88 -2.56 -0.94
CA TYR A 106 -0.58 -2.73 -2.35
C TYR A 106 0.64 -1.92 -2.75
N SER A 107 1.64 -2.52 -3.43
CA SER A 107 2.83 -1.84 -3.95
C SER A 107 3.57 -1.05 -2.85
N LEU A 108 3.58 0.29 -2.89
CA LEU A 108 4.14 1.13 -1.82
C LEU A 108 3.49 0.83 -0.46
N GLY A 109 2.19 0.51 -0.43
CA GLY A 109 1.52 0.08 0.78
C GLY A 109 2.07 -1.23 1.33
N ALA A 110 2.36 -2.22 0.48
CA ALA A 110 2.98 -3.48 0.89
C ALA A 110 4.40 -3.28 1.43
N ARG A 111 5.19 -2.39 0.81
CA ARG A 111 6.49 -1.95 1.35
C ARG A 111 6.32 -1.33 2.73
N THR A 112 5.38 -0.40 2.89
CA THR A 112 5.09 0.26 4.17
C THR A 112 4.73 -0.75 5.25
N VAL A 113 3.85 -1.72 4.92
CA VAL A 113 3.49 -2.84 5.80
C VAL A 113 4.73 -3.60 6.25
N LEU A 114 5.59 -4.02 5.31
CA LEU A 114 6.80 -4.77 5.67
C LEU A 114 7.73 -3.95 6.56
N ARG A 115 7.92 -2.66 6.29
CA ARG A 115 8.69 -1.77 7.17
C ARG A 115 8.07 -1.68 8.57
N MET A 116 6.74 -1.65 8.69
CA MET A 116 6.07 -1.72 10.00
C MET A 116 6.38 -3.04 10.71
N LEU A 117 6.36 -4.19 10.01
CA LEU A 117 6.64 -5.50 10.61
C LEU A 117 8.05 -5.59 11.16
N VAL A 118 9.05 -5.21 10.39
CA VAL A 118 10.46 -5.27 10.83
C VAL A 118 10.75 -4.28 11.97
N HIS A 119 9.92 -3.24 12.13
CA HIS A 119 9.99 -2.30 13.24
C HIS A 119 9.02 -2.62 14.41
N GLY A 120 8.47 -3.82 14.44
CA GLY A 120 7.78 -4.35 15.60
C GLY A 120 6.25 -4.35 15.55
N ALA A 121 5.60 -4.02 14.42
CA ALA A 121 4.18 -4.26 14.28
C ALA A 121 3.86 -5.76 14.40
N ARG A 122 2.76 -6.09 15.07
CA ARG A 122 2.36 -7.49 15.31
C ARG A 122 0.86 -7.68 15.00
N PRO A 123 0.48 -7.54 13.70
CA PRO A 123 -0.86 -7.90 13.28
C PRO A 123 -1.05 -9.44 13.38
N ARG A 124 -2.29 -9.89 13.29
CA ARG A 124 -2.61 -11.33 13.26
C ARG A 124 -2.17 -11.97 11.94
N ARG A 125 -2.44 -11.30 10.84
CA ARG A 125 -2.14 -11.74 9.47
C ARG A 125 -1.69 -10.57 8.64
N VAL A 126 -0.92 -10.86 7.61
CA VAL A 126 -0.32 -9.86 6.72
C VAL A 126 -0.69 -10.15 5.28
N VAL A 127 -0.99 -9.10 4.51
CA VAL A 127 -1.26 -9.19 3.07
C VAL A 127 -0.37 -8.23 2.30
N LEU A 128 0.49 -8.76 1.44
CA LEU A 128 1.44 -8.01 0.61
C LEU A 128 1.04 -8.16 -0.87
N CYS A 129 0.38 -7.14 -1.42
CA CYS A 129 -0.12 -7.17 -2.79
C CYS A 129 0.74 -6.33 -3.73
N GLY A 130 0.94 -6.79 -4.98
CA GLY A 130 1.70 -6.07 -6.01
C GLY A 130 3.14 -5.76 -5.59
N MET A 131 3.77 -6.67 -4.84
CA MET A 131 5.12 -6.52 -4.33
C MET A 131 5.89 -7.82 -4.49
N GLY A 132 7.12 -7.69 -4.95
CA GLY A 132 8.10 -8.77 -5.02
C GLY A 132 9.35 -8.45 -4.21
N LEU A 133 10.23 -9.44 -4.07
CA LEU A 133 11.44 -9.34 -3.24
C LEU A 133 12.35 -8.19 -3.68
N GLY A 134 12.59 -8.03 -4.99
CA GLY A 134 13.46 -6.97 -5.51
C GLY A 134 12.98 -5.57 -5.17
N GLY A 135 11.65 -5.33 -5.14
CA GLY A 135 11.08 -4.06 -4.76
C GLY A 135 11.29 -3.67 -3.29
N LEU A 136 11.61 -4.62 -2.42
CA LEU A 136 11.87 -4.41 -0.99
C LEU A 136 13.37 -4.26 -0.69
N THR A 137 14.21 -5.01 -1.40
CA THR A 137 15.65 -5.07 -1.17
C THR A 137 16.44 -4.00 -1.94
N ASP A 138 15.90 -3.49 -3.05
CA ASP A 138 16.47 -2.36 -3.80
C ASP A 138 15.39 -1.37 -4.26
N THR A 139 15.25 -0.28 -3.53
CA THR A 139 14.26 0.77 -3.81
C THR A 139 14.69 1.73 -4.91
N ARG A 140 15.97 1.72 -5.32
CA ARG A 140 16.59 2.75 -6.19
C ARG A 140 16.05 2.70 -7.62
N GLY A 141 15.93 1.50 -8.19
CA GLY A 141 15.50 1.33 -9.59
C GLY A 141 14.09 1.90 -9.82
N ARG A 142 13.14 1.49 -9.01
CA ARG A 142 11.75 1.97 -9.08
C ARG A 142 11.63 3.45 -8.69
N GLY A 143 12.41 3.89 -7.70
CA GLY A 143 12.50 5.29 -7.31
C GLY A 143 13.01 6.20 -8.44
N ALA A 144 14.01 5.76 -9.21
CA ALA A 144 14.54 6.48 -10.37
C ALA A 144 13.48 6.63 -11.48
N TYR A 145 12.70 5.58 -11.76
CA TYR A 145 11.61 5.63 -12.73
C TYR A 145 10.57 6.70 -12.35
N PHE A 146 10.05 6.67 -11.11
CA PHE A 146 9.06 7.65 -10.66
C PHE A 146 9.62 9.08 -10.60
N ARG A 147 10.87 9.25 -10.19
CA ARG A 147 11.55 10.55 -10.24
C ARG A 147 11.57 11.09 -11.67
N ARG A 148 11.93 10.25 -12.66
CA ARG A 148 11.93 10.64 -14.07
C ARG A 148 10.53 11.08 -14.52
N VAL A 149 9.48 10.36 -14.14
CA VAL A 149 8.10 10.73 -14.48
C VAL A 149 7.74 12.09 -13.86
N LEU A 150 7.95 12.26 -12.56
CA LEU A 150 7.56 13.47 -11.82
C LEU A 150 8.32 14.74 -12.26
N THR A 151 9.57 14.59 -12.72
CA THR A 151 10.39 15.74 -13.16
C THR A 151 10.24 16.09 -14.65
N ASN A 152 9.51 15.28 -15.44
CA ASN A 152 9.36 15.47 -16.87
C ASN A 152 7.88 15.41 -17.32
N LEU A 153 6.96 15.82 -16.48
CA LEU A 153 5.52 15.81 -16.79
C LEU A 153 5.22 16.58 -18.08
N GLY A 154 4.36 15.99 -18.91
CA GLY A 154 3.94 16.57 -20.20
C GLY A 154 4.91 16.31 -21.35
N SER A 155 6.05 15.64 -21.13
CA SER A 155 7.06 15.38 -22.17
C SER A 155 7.01 13.98 -22.78
N PHE A 156 6.20 13.08 -22.24
CA PHE A 156 6.21 11.67 -22.63
C PHE A 156 5.35 11.38 -23.86
N GLU A 157 5.84 10.47 -24.70
CA GLU A 157 5.10 10.00 -25.87
C GLU A 157 3.81 9.28 -25.44
N ARG A 158 2.72 9.59 -26.13
CA ARG A 158 1.41 9.00 -25.86
C ARG A 158 1.45 7.47 -25.99
N GLY A 159 1.02 6.78 -24.95
CA GLY A 159 1.00 5.32 -24.87
C GLY A 159 2.26 4.69 -24.29
N SER A 160 3.33 5.48 -24.00
CA SER A 160 4.46 4.98 -23.24
C SER A 160 4.08 4.67 -21.78
N SER A 161 4.88 3.87 -21.09
CA SER A 161 4.67 3.55 -19.68
C SER A 161 4.68 4.79 -18.81
N GLU A 162 5.56 5.75 -19.11
CA GLU A 162 5.65 7.03 -18.40
C GLU A 162 4.41 7.89 -18.62
N TRP A 163 3.90 7.94 -19.85
CA TRP A 163 2.67 8.67 -20.16
C TRP A 163 1.47 8.08 -19.41
N LEU A 164 1.36 6.75 -19.36
CA LEU A 164 0.30 6.06 -18.60
C LEU A 164 0.42 6.34 -17.09
N THR A 165 1.64 6.34 -16.56
CA THR A 165 1.92 6.67 -15.17
C THR A 165 1.56 8.13 -14.85
N GLU A 166 1.90 9.06 -15.74
CA GLU A 166 1.50 10.48 -15.63
C GLU A 166 -0.03 10.64 -15.71
N ALA A 167 -0.70 9.91 -16.59
CA ALA A 167 -2.16 9.92 -16.68
C ALA A 167 -2.81 9.44 -15.39
N PHE A 168 -2.25 8.40 -14.77
CA PHE A 168 -2.71 7.91 -13.47
C PHE A 168 -2.51 8.96 -12.37
N LEU A 169 -1.32 9.59 -12.29
CA LEU A 169 -1.05 10.70 -11.37
C LEU A 169 -2.11 11.82 -11.49
N LYS A 170 -2.45 12.21 -12.73
CA LYS A 170 -3.49 13.23 -12.99
C LYS A 170 -4.87 12.78 -12.53
N THR A 171 -5.20 11.51 -12.69
CA THR A 171 -6.49 10.94 -12.27
C THR A 171 -6.68 11.04 -10.76
N THR A 172 -5.63 10.82 -9.99
CA THR A 172 -5.63 10.89 -8.52
C THR A 172 -5.33 12.30 -7.99
N ARG A 173 -5.09 13.27 -8.87
CA ARG A 173 -4.69 14.65 -8.53
C ARG A 173 -3.47 14.68 -7.60
N GLY A 174 -2.49 13.81 -7.89
CA GLY A 174 -1.23 13.74 -7.14
C GLY A 174 -0.45 15.04 -7.21
N ASP A 175 0.23 15.37 -6.13
CA ASP A 175 1.12 16.52 -6.01
C ASP A 175 2.56 16.11 -6.33
N PRO A 176 3.13 16.51 -7.49
CA PRO A 176 4.44 16.04 -7.90
C PRO A 176 5.58 16.44 -6.95
N GLU A 177 5.48 17.60 -6.31
CA GLU A 177 6.53 18.10 -5.39
C GLU A 177 6.54 17.27 -4.11
N ALA A 178 5.38 17.09 -3.47
CA ALA A 178 5.25 16.27 -2.28
C ALA A 178 5.59 14.79 -2.55
N LEU A 179 5.20 14.26 -3.71
CA LEU A 179 5.51 12.89 -4.11
C LEU A 179 7.01 12.69 -4.37
N LEU A 180 7.73 13.66 -4.91
CA LEU A 180 9.19 13.60 -5.01
C LEU A 180 9.87 13.51 -3.65
N LEU A 181 9.32 14.18 -2.63
CA LEU A 181 9.83 14.08 -1.25
C LEU A 181 9.60 12.68 -0.67
N ILE A 182 8.45 12.05 -0.94
CA ILE A 182 8.19 10.65 -0.54
C ILE A 182 9.25 9.69 -1.10
N LEU A 183 9.69 9.84 -2.34
CA LEU A 183 10.71 8.95 -2.92
C LEU A 183 12.04 8.97 -2.17
N GLN A 184 12.34 10.04 -1.44
CA GLN A 184 13.58 10.17 -0.66
C GLN A 184 13.51 9.44 0.68
N THR A 185 12.31 9.01 1.10
CA THR A 185 12.09 8.39 2.41
C THR A 185 12.21 6.87 2.37
N PHE A 186 12.33 6.27 1.17
CA PHE A 186 12.38 4.83 1.01
C PHE A 186 13.69 4.25 1.57
N VAL A 187 13.54 3.19 2.35
CA VAL A 187 14.64 2.45 2.94
C VAL A 187 14.57 1.01 2.45
N ASP A 188 15.70 0.46 2.02
CA ASP A 188 15.81 -0.94 1.63
C ASP A 188 15.62 -1.85 2.86
N THR A 189 14.97 -2.98 2.66
CA THR A 189 14.79 -3.98 3.72
C THR A 189 15.64 -5.20 3.41
N PRO A 190 16.66 -5.50 4.23
CA PRO A 190 17.50 -6.68 4.03
C PRO A 190 16.68 -7.99 4.07
N GLU A 191 17.05 -8.96 3.24
CA GLU A 191 16.39 -10.28 3.20
C GLU A 191 16.33 -10.95 4.58
N ALA A 192 17.37 -10.80 5.39
CA ALA A 192 17.40 -11.35 6.75
C ALA A 192 16.30 -10.78 7.67
N GLU A 193 15.94 -9.50 7.48
CA GLU A 193 14.85 -8.87 8.24
C GLU A 193 13.49 -9.35 7.73
N ILE A 194 13.35 -9.57 6.42
CA ILE A 194 12.15 -10.15 5.81
C ILE A 194 11.95 -11.58 6.31
N ALA A 195 12.99 -12.41 6.27
CA ALA A 195 12.98 -13.80 6.71
C ALA A 195 12.71 -13.94 8.23
N ALA A 196 12.97 -12.91 9.03
CA ALA A 196 12.66 -12.90 10.46
C ALA A 196 11.18 -12.57 10.75
N THR A 197 10.38 -12.25 9.74
CA THR A 197 8.94 -11.94 9.90
C THR A 197 8.14 -13.25 10.02
N ASP A 198 7.94 -13.72 11.22
CA ASP A 198 7.24 -14.98 11.54
C ASP A 198 5.74 -14.74 11.80
N LEU A 199 5.03 -14.32 10.77
CA LEU A 199 3.58 -14.10 10.80
C LEU A 199 2.93 -14.78 9.57
N PRO A 200 1.69 -15.25 9.68
CA PRO A 200 0.96 -15.71 8.50
C PRO A 200 0.87 -14.59 7.47
N ALA A 201 1.44 -14.81 6.29
CA ALA A 201 1.54 -13.80 5.26
C ALA A 201 1.02 -14.32 3.91
N LEU A 202 0.21 -13.50 3.24
CA LEU A 202 -0.23 -13.69 1.86
C LEU A 202 0.49 -12.70 0.96
N VAL A 203 1.14 -13.20 -0.08
CA VAL A 203 1.65 -12.38 -1.18
C VAL A 203 0.74 -12.58 -2.38
N VAL A 204 0.23 -11.48 -2.96
CA VAL A 204 -0.63 -11.52 -4.16
C VAL A 204 -0.04 -10.65 -5.24
N ALA A 205 0.13 -11.20 -6.44
CA ALA A 205 0.59 -10.42 -7.59
C ALA A 205 -0.11 -10.83 -8.87
N GLY A 206 -0.17 -9.92 -9.83
CA GLY A 206 -0.62 -10.23 -11.17
C GLY A 206 0.36 -11.14 -11.91
N ALA A 207 -0.13 -12.03 -12.76
CA ALA A 207 0.68 -12.93 -13.57
C ALA A 207 1.68 -12.20 -14.49
N GLU A 208 1.41 -10.93 -14.80
CA GLU A 208 2.25 -10.06 -15.61
C GLU A 208 2.85 -8.89 -14.79
N ASP A 209 2.85 -9.00 -13.45
CA ASP A 209 3.41 -7.98 -12.56
C ASP A 209 4.87 -8.27 -12.21
N PHE A 210 5.77 -7.71 -12.98
CA PHE A 210 7.23 -7.82 -12.79
C PHE A 210 7.86 -6.54 -12.24
N ASP A 211 7.05 -5.54 -11.90
CA ASP A 211 7.50 -4.19 -11.56
C ASP A 211 8.37 -4.11 -10.30
N ASN A 212 8.12 -5.01 -9.34
CA ASN A 212 8.80 -5.04 -8.05
C ASN A 212 9.61 -6.34 -7.82
N GLY A 213 9.96 -7.06 -8.88
CA GLY A 213 10.63 -8.36 -8.80
C GLY A 213 9.67 -9.51 -8.49
N SER A 214 10.21 -10.66 -8.11
CA SER A 214 9.45 -11.90 -7.93
C SER A 214 8.63 -11.89 -6.64
N ALA A 215 7.31 -11.97 -6.77
CA ALA A 215 6.38 -12.13 -5.65
C ALA A 215 6.45 -13.54 -5.04
N GLN A 216 6.74 -14.56 -5.87
CA GLN A 216 6.97 -15.93 -5.40
C GLN A 216 8.21 -16.00 -4.49
N GLU A 217 9.34 -15.39 -4.89
CA GLU A 217 10.55 -15.34 -4.06
C GLU A 217 10.30 -14.63 -2.72
N LEU A 218 9.48 -13.57 -2.71
CA LEU A 218 9.07 -12.92 -1.46
C LEU A 218 8.28 -13.87 -0.56
N ALA A 219 7.32 -14.60 -1.12
CA ALA A 219 6.53 -15.56 -0.36
C ALA A 219 7.39 -16.72 0.17
N ASP A 220 8.33 -17.22 -0.63
CA ASP A 220 9.24 -18.30 -0.24
C ASP A 220 10.23 -17.88 0.86
N LEU A 221 10.60 -16.58 0.90
CA LEU A 221 11.48 -16.04 1.93
C LEU A 221 10.77 -15.86 3.29
N LEU A 222 9.45 -15.63 3.28
CA LEU A 222 8.65 -15.47 4.50
C LEU A 222 8.35 -16.84 5.13
N PRO A 223 8.67 -17.09 6.42
CA PRO A 223 8.50 -18.40 7.06
C PRO A 223 7.10 -19.01 6.95
N ASN A 224 6.06 -18.17 6.98
CA ASN A 224 4.65 -18.56 6.82
C ASN A 224 4.01 -17.86 5.62
N GLY A 225 4.80 -17.68 4.55
CA GLY A 225 4.37 -17.04 3.32
C GLY A 225 3.53 -17.97 2.44
N ARG A 226 2.49 -17.41 1.80
CA ARG A 226 1.72 -18.03 0.72
C ARG A 226 1.70 -17.10 -0.47
N PHE A 227 1.85 -17.63 -1.67
CA PHE A 227 1.70 -16.87 -2.91
C PHE A 227 0.37 -17.22 -3.60
N VAL A 228 -0.29 -16.18 -4.11
CA VAL A 228 -1.47 -16.30 -4.97
C VAL A 228 -1.25 -15.41 -6.19
N GLU A 229 -1.25 -16.04 -7.37
CA GLU A 229 -1.24 -15.34 -8.64
C GLU A 229 -2.66 -14.99 -9.08
N ILE A 230 -2.85 -13.76 -9.57
CA ILE A 230 -4.12 -13.29 -10.12
C ILE A 230 -3.91 -12.74 -11.55
N PRO A 231 -4.96 -12.59 -12.38
CA PRO A 231 -4.79 -12.02 -13.71
C PRO A 231 -4.33 -10.55 -13.68
N GLY A 232 -3.46 -10.17 -14.65
CA GLY A 232 -3.08 -8.80 -14.95
C GLY A 232 -1.66 -8.42 -14.57
N ASN A 233 -1.29 -7.19 -14.90
CA ASN A 233 -0.03 -6.54 -14.54
C ASN A 233 -0.19 -5.67 -13.30
N HIS A 234 0.86 -4.95 -12.90
CA HIS A 234 0.87 -4.11 -11.71
C HIS A 234 -0.30 -3.12 -11.61
N MET A 235 -0.71 -2.52 -12.73
CA MET A 235 -1.78 -1.53 -12.76
C MET A 235 -3.17 -2.15 -12.90
N SER A 236 -3.29 -3.30 -13.56
CA SER A 236 -4.58 -3.94 -13.82
C SER A 236 -4.98 -4.98 -12.77
N ALA A 237 -4.03 -5.62 -12.09
CA ALA A 237 -4.32 -6.59 -11.04
C ALA A 237 -5.14 -5.99 -9.89
N VAL A 238 -4.88 -4.71 -9.54
CA VAL A 238 -5.66 -3.99 -8.51
C VAL A 238 -7.13 -3.80 -8.87
N THR A 239 -7.48 -3.91 -10.16
CA THR A 239 -8.88 -3.77 -10.63
C THR A 239 -9.63 -5.09 -10.67
N ARG A 240 -8.94 -6.21 -10.44
CA ARG A 240 -9.49 -7.55 -10.57
C ARG A 240 -10.23 -7.99 -9.30
N PRO A 241 -11.42 -8.55 -9.41
CA PRO A 241 -12.16 -9.05 -8.24
C PRO A 241 -11.40 -10.15 -7.49
N GLU A 242 -10.52 -10.89 -8.18
CA GLU A 242 -9.68 -11.95 -7.62
C GLU A 242 -8.76 -11.42 -6.51
N LEU A 243 -8.33 -10.15 -6.57
CA LEU A 243 -7.54 -9.54 -5.49
C LEU A 243 -8.31 -9.54 -4.17
N GLY A 244 -9.55 -9.03 -4.19
CA GLY A 244 -10.40 -9.03 -3.00
C GLY A 244 -10.80 -10.44 -2.54
N ASP A 245 -10.96 -11.39 -3.48
CA ASP A 245 -11.27 -12.78 -3.17
C ASP A 245 -10.09 -13.47 -2.45
N ALA A 246 -8.88 -13.35 -2.97
CA ALA A 246 -7.67 -13.91 -2.35
C ALA A 246 -7.43 -13.36 -0.94
N ILE A 247 -7.59 -12.04 -0.75
CA ILE A 247 -7.46 -11.41 0.57
C ILE A 247 -8.54 -11.95 1.53
N ALA A 248 -9.81 -11.98 1.10
CA ALA A 248 -10.91 -12.40 1.93
C ALA A 248 -10.80 -13.89 2.35
N GLU A 249 -10.37 -14.76 1.43
CA GLU A 249 -10.16 -16.19 1.70
C GLU A 249 -9.04 -16.40 2.72
N PHE A 250 -7.90 -15.73 2.53
CA PHE A 250 -6.77 -15.83 3.46
C PHE A 250 -7.10 -15.33 4.87
N LEU A 251 -7.83 -14.22 4.98
CA LEU A 251 -8.17 -13.65 6.28
C LEU A 251 -9.28 -14.40 7.01
N ALA A 252 -10.08 -15.21 6.30
CA ALA A 252 -11.13 -16.05 6.90
C ALA A 252 -10.61 -17.39 7.44
N ALA A 253 -9.45 -17.87 6.96
CA ALA A 253 -8.81 -19.10 7.40
C ALA A 253 -8.22 -18.98 8.80
#